data_b428dbf20272f276523dfe76fb2ff878
#
_entry.id   b428dbf20272f276523dfe76fb2ff878
#
_cell.length_a   1.000
_cell.length_b   1.000
_cell.length_c   1.000
_cell.angle_alpha   90.00
_cell.angle_beta   90.00
_cell.angle_gamma   90.00
#
_symmetry.space_group_name_H-M   'P 1'
#
loop_
_entity.id
_entity.type
_entity.pdbx_description
1 polymer ?
#
loop_
_entity_poly.entity_id
_entity_poly.type
_entity_poly.pdbx_seq_one_letter_code
_entity_poly.pdbx_strand_id
1 'polypeptide(L)'
;MFFRHIGYRGFVVFIDECVNLYKITNRISRENNYEKLLSMFNDTLQGKAEGLALIFGGTPQFLEDTRRGLFSYEALRSRLSDGQFQKAGYKNLIGPVIRLRRLSDDELFALIARITNLHAQNYNWTPRVTDEDMAAFLKICLERAGADTLITPREIIRDYMTVLNILFQNPETTFPDVVGSGVVSLKHGDNDDDKVIGDDKPETGETKKPSVFGGISFDDIEL
;
A
#
# COMPACT_ATOMS: atom_id res chain seq x y z
N MET A 1 17.59 -20.41 -11.05
CA MET A 1 18.91 -20.10 -11.69
C MET A 1 18.79 -19.40 -13.05
N PHE A 2 17.63 -19.37 -13.69
CA PHE A 2 17.41 -18.74 -15.01
C PHE A 2 17.92 -17.29 -15.08
N PHE A 3 17.56 -16.43 -14.12
CA PHE A 3 17.96 -15.01 -14.10
C PHE A 3 19.48 -14.81 -14.06
N ARG A 4 20.22 -15.68 -13.37
CA ARG A 4 21.69 -15.63 -13.36
C ARG A 4 22.30 -16.00 -14.74
N HIS A 5 21.65 -16.92 -15.46
CA HIS A 5 22.10 -17.32 -16.82
C HIS A 5 21.99 -16.18 -17.84
N ILE A 6 21.01 -15.29 -17.66
CA ILE A 6 20.82 -14.11 -18.52
C ILE A 6 21.48 -12.85 -17.96
N GLY A 7 22.38 -12.99 -16.97
CA GLY A 7 23.26 -11.91 -16.50
C GLY A 7 22.74 -11.11 -15.30
N TYR A 8 21.59 -11.47 -14.70
CA TYR A 8 21.10 -10.80 -13.49
C TYR A 8 21.73 -11.37 -12.22
N ARG A 9 21.94 -10.52 -11.22
CA ARG A 9 22.50 -10.94 -9.91
C ARG A 9 21.46 -11.59 -9.01
N GLY A 10 20.18 -11.30 -9.23
CA GLY A 10 19.07 -11.80 -8.42
C GLY A 10 17.73 -11.36 -8.98
N PHE A 11 16.67 -11.73 -8.24
CA PHE A 11 15.29 -11.42 -8.56
C PHE A 11 14.56 -10.92 -7.32
N VAL A 12 13.81 -9.83 -7.45
CA VAL A 12 13.00 -9.28 -6.35
C VAL A 12 11.54 -9.38 -6.75
N VAL A 13 10.73 -9.99 -5.89
CA VAL A 13 9.28 -10.09 -6.06
C VAL A 13 8.58 -9.19 -5.06
N PHE A 14 7.73 -8.31 -5.56
CA PHE A 14 6.83 -7.49 -4.74
C PHE A 14 5.45 -8.10 -4.77
N ILE A 15 4.92 -8.43 -3.60
CA ILE A 15 3.56 -8.95 -3.41
C ILE A 15 2.79 -7.92 -2.61
N ASP A 16 1.96 -7.16 -3.28
CA ASP A 16 1.15 -6.10 -2.68
C ASP A 16 -0.23 -6.62 -2.24
N GLU A 17 -0.95 -5.81 -1.48
CA GLU A 17 -2.31 -6.10 -0.99
C GLU A 17 -2.44 -7.41 -0.20
N CYS A 18 -1.42 -7.77 0.57
CA CYS A 18 -1.47 -8.99 1.41
C CYS A 18 -2.58 -8.95 2.48
N VAL A 19 -3.21 -7.80 2.69
CA VAL A 19 -4.45 -7.68 3.48
C VAL A 19 -5.56 -8.61 2.96
N ASN A 20 -5.55 -9.00 1.69
CA ASN A 20 -6.51 -9.95 1.15
C ASN A 20 -6.39 -11.35 1.80
N LEU A 21 -5.22 -11.73 2.27
CA LEU A 21 -5.04 -12.95 3.07
C LEU A 21 -5.71 -12.83 4.45
N TYR A 22 -5.67 -11.64 5.06
CA TYR A 22 -6.37 -11.35 6.31
C TYR A 22 -7.90 -11.44 6.15
N LYS A 23 -8.42 -11.02 4.99
CA LYS A 23 -9.86 -11.04 4.67
C LYS A 23 -10.41 -12.46 4.45
N ILE A 24 -9.58 -13.50 4.29
CA ILE A 24 -10.02 -14.89 4.16
C ILE A 24 -10.80 -15.28 5.41
N THR A 25 -12.10 -15.55 5.28
CA THR A 25 -13.00 -15.89 6.39
C THR A 25 -12.71 -17.27 6.97
N ASN A 26 -12.45 -18.26 6.11
CA ASN A 26 -12.14 -19.62 6.53
C ASN A 26 -10.76 -19.66 7.23
N ARG A 27 -10.76 -20.07 8.50
CA ARG A 27 -9.55 -20.12 9.33
C ARG A 27 -8.50 -21.06 8.75
N ILE A 28 -8.92 -22.27 8.33
CA ILE A 28 -7.98 -23.29 7.84
C ILE A 28 -7.30 -22.80 6.56
N SER A 29 -8.08 -22.24 5.62
CA SER A 29 -7.52 -21.68 4.38
C SER A 29 -6.56 -20.54 4.67
N ARG A 30 -6.85 -19.68 5.64
CA ARG A 30 -5.97 -18.59 6.03
C ARG A 30 -4.67 -19.09 6.65
N GLU A 31 -4.73 -20.05 7.57
CA GLU A 31 -3.58 -20.67 8.19
C GLU A 31 -2.68 -21.39 7.16
N ASN A 32 -3.27 -22.10 6.20
CA ASN A 32 -2.51 -22.73 5.11
C ASN A 32 -1.76 -21.71 4.25
N ASN A 33 -2.33 -20.51 4.01
CA ASN A 33 -1.61 -19.44 3.32
C ASN A 33 -0.47 -18.88 4.18
N TYR A 34 -0.67 -18.74 5.49
CA TYR A 34 0.39 -18.28 6.40
C TYR A 34 1.54 -19.29 6.50
N GLU A 35 1.25 -20.57 6.44
CA GLU A 35 2.27 -21.63 6.36
C GLU A 35 3.10 -21.52 5.07
N LYS A 36 2.46 -21.23 3.93
CA LYS A 36 3.19 -20.97 2.68
C LYS A 36 4.07 -19.73 2.78
N LEU A 37 3.59 -18.65 3.38
CA LEU A 37 4.41 -17.46 3.64
C LEU A 37 5.60 -17.78 4.53
N LEU A 38 5.42 -18.61 5.58
CA LEU A 38 6.50 -19.05 6.44
C LEU A 38 7.54 -19.88 5.65
N SER A 39 7.09 -20.75 4.76
CA SER A 39 7.99 -21.53 3.91
C SER A 39 8.84 -20.62 3.02
N MET A 40 8.21 -19.66 2.33
CA MET A 40 8.91 -18.67 1.50
C MET A 40 9.92 -17.86 2.31
N PHE A 41 9.54 -17.42 3.52
CA PHE A 41 10.42 -16.71 4.44
C PHE A 41 11.63 -17.56 4.83
N ASN A 42 11.42 -18.81 5.20
CA ASN A 42 12.50 -19.73 5.57
C ASN A 42 13.43 -20.00 4.38
N ASP A 43 12.90 -20.23 3.18
CA ASP A 43 13.70 -20.54 2.00
C ASP A 43 14.60 -19.37 1.57
N THR A 44 14.11 -18.13 1.72
CA THR A 44 14.93 -16.94 1.42
C THR A 44 15.99 -16.70 2.48
N LEU A 45 15.69 -16.87 3.78
CA LEU A 45 16.64 -16.62 4.86
C LEU A 45 17.67 -17.75 5.05
N GLN A 46 17.30 -19.00 4.77
CA GLN A 46 18.19 -20.14 4.89
C GLN A 46 19.10 -20.35 3.68
N GLY A 47 19.03 -19.45 2.70
CA GLY A 47 19.86 -19.50 1.50
C GLY A 47 19.49 -20.58 0.48
N LYS A 48 18.32 -21.23 0.64
CA LYS A 48 17.83 -22.20 -0.35
C LYS A 48 17.44 -21.53 -1.67
N ALA A 49 16.95 -20.30 -1.59
CA ALA A 49 16.58 -19.47 -2.73
C ALA A 49 17.58 -18.34 -2.95
N GLU A 50 18.83 -18.69 -3.30
CA GLU A 50 19.87 -17.71 -3.53
C GLU A 50 19.51 -16.68 -4.61
N GLY A 51 19.70 -15.40 -4.29
CA GLY A 51 19.43 -14.28 -5.21
C GLY A 51 17.94 -13.98 -5.36
N LEU A 52 17.05 -14.55 -4.52
CA LEU A 52 15.65 -14.18 -4.42
C LEU A 52 15.41 -13.30 -3.20
N ALA A 53 14.71 -12.18 -3.40
CA ALA A 53 14.16 -11.36 -2.33
C ALA A 53 12.65 -11.22 -2.52
N LEU A 54 11.90 -11.34 -1.41
CA LEU A 54 10.45 -11.22 -1.39
C LEU A 54 10.07 -10.02 -0.51
N ILE A 55 9.23 -9.14 -1.04
CA ILE A 55 8.73 -7.96 -0.31
C ILE A 55 7.21 -8.03 -0.32
N PHE A 56 6.60 -8.07 0.87
CA PHE A 56 5.16 -8.14 1.06
C PHE A 56 4.64 -6.80 1.56
N GLY A 57 3.66 -6.22 0.84
CA GLY A 57 2.94 -5.03 1.25
C GLY A 57 1.66 -5.39 2.00
N GLY A 58 1.42 -4.78 3.15
CA GLY A 58 0.22 -5.05 3.94
C GLY A 58 -0.09 -3.96 4.96
N THR A 59 -1.19 -4.10 5.67
CA THR A 59 -1.63 -3.19 6.73
C THR A 59 -1.10 -3.64 8.09
N PRO A 60 -1.05 -2.74 9.10
CA PRO A 60 -0.74 -3.14 10.47
C PRO A 60 -1.65 -4.26 11.00
N GLN A 61 -2.93 -4.24 10.66
CA GLN A 61 -3.88 -5.28 11.06
C GLN A 61 -3.52 -6.65 10.48
N PHE A 62 -3.14 -6.70 9.19
CA PHE A 62 -2.68 -7.94 8.57
C PHE A 62 -1.48 -8.54 9.30
N LEU A 63 -0.57 -7.70 9.80
CA LEU A 63 0.61 -8.15 10.53
C LEU A 63 0.29 -8.52 11.98
N GLU A 64 -0.34 -7.60 12.74
CA GLU A 64 -0.32 -7.58 14.20
C GLU A 64 -1.55 -8.19 14.87
N ASP A 65 -2.66 -8.34 14.16
CA ASP A 65 -3.85 -8.94 14.75
C ASP A 65 -3.58 -10.39 15.18
N THR A 66 -3.66 -10.63 16.50
CA THR A 66 -3.36 -11.92 17.10
C THR A 66 -4.43 -12.99 16.85
N ARG A 67 -5.59 -12.61 16.33
CA ARG A 67 -6.68 -13.55 16.02
C ARG A 67 -6.71 -13.93 14.53
N ARG A 68 -6.37 -13.01 13.63
CA ARG A 68 -6.50 -13.23 12.19
C ARG A 68 -5.27 -12.84 11.39
N GLY A 69 -4.43 -11.93 11.88
CA GLY A 69 -3.22 -11.48 11.22
C GLY A 69 -2.09 -12.51 11.25
N LEU A 70 -0.93 -12.14 10.72
CA LEU A 70 0.26 -13.01 10.73
C LEU A 70 0.67 -13.40 12.15
N PHE A 71 0.40 -12.53 13.14
CA PHE A 71 0.69 -12.84 14.55
C PHE A 71 -0.26 -13.86 15.19
N SER A 72 -1.34 -14.26 14.51
CA SER A 72 -2.15 -15.42 14.91
C SER A 72 -1.42 -16.74 14.70
N TYR A 73 -0.39 -16.77 13.85
CA TYR A 73 0.44 -17.92 13.55
C TYR A 73 1.80 -17.77 14.26
N GLU A 74 1.99 -18.53 15.34
CA GLU A 74 3.11 -18.35 16.29
C GLU A 74 4.48 -18.36 15.61
N ALA A 75 4.68 -19.22 14.60
CA ALA A 75 5.94 -19.32 13.90
C ALA A 75 6.27 -18.05 13.08
N LEU A 76 5.29 -17.33 12.54
CA LEU A 76 5.48 -16.03 11.91
C LEU A 76 5.62 -14.92 12.95
N ARG A 77 4.80 -14.96 14.00
CA ARG A 77 4.90 -14.00 15.10
C ARG A 77 6.29 -13.92 15.68
N SER A 78 6.90 -15.07 16.01
CA SER A 78 8.26 -15.12 16.59
C SER A 78 9.34 -14.54 15.67
N ARG A 79 9.13 -14.54 14.34
CA ARG A 79 10.08 -14.03 13.34
C ARG A 79 9.87 -12.59 12.98
N LEU A 80 8.62 -12.12 13.05
CA LEU A 80 8.22 -10.81 12.56
C LEU A 80 7.98 -9.79 13.69
N SER A 81 7.96 -10.24 14.96
CA SER A 81 7.84 -9.34 16.10
C SER A 81 9.06 -8.44 16.23
N ASP A 82 8.82 -7.23 16.67
CA ASP A 82 9.88 -6.26 16.96
C ASP A 82 10.81 -6.81 18.07
N GLY A 83 12.11 -6.58 17.93
CA GLY A 83 13.09 -6.94 18.95
C GLY A 83 12.90 -6.10 20.22
N GLN A 84 13.30 -6.65 21.38
CA GLN A 84 13.17 -5.99 22.70
C GLN A 84 13.84 -4.60 22.77
N PHE A 85 14.81 -4.34 21.91
CA PHE A 85 15.56 -3.07 21.88
C PHE A 85 15.02 -2.09 20.85
N GLN A 86 13.96 -2.43 20.11
CA GLN A 86 13.32 -1.50 19.18
C GLN A 86 12.54 -0.46 19.96
N LYS A 87 13.03 0.79 19.91
CA LYS A 87 12.37 1.93 20.55
C LYS A 87 11.63 2.75 19.52
N ALA A 88 10.50 3.33 19.93
CA ALA A 88 9.77 4.31 19.11
C ALA A 88 10.69 5.46 18.68
N GLY A 89 10.64 5.83 17.41
CA GLY A 89 11.45 6.91 16.84
C GLY A 89 12.75 6.48 16.15
N TYR A 90 13.23 5.25 16.36
CA TYR A 90 14.38 4.73 15.61
C TYR A 90 13.94 3.93 14.39
N LYS A 91 14.57 4.22 13.24
CA LYS A 91 14.32 3.47 12.01
C LYS A 91 15.13 2.17 12.01
N ASN A 92 14.45 1.05 11.79
CA ASN A 92 15.10 -0.23 11.49
C ASN A 92 14.67 -0.68 10.07
N LEU A 93 15.53 -0.43 9.09
CA LEU A 93 15.26 -0.78 7.69
C LEU A 93 15.94 -2.10 7.25
N ILE A 94 16.60 -2.78 8.21
CA ILE A 94 17.32 -4.05 7.94
C ILE A 94 16.53 -5.24 8.51
N GLY A 95 15.59 -4.97 9.42
CA GLY A 95 14.73 -6.01 9.97
C GLY A 95 13.73 -6.57 8.95
N PRO A 96 13.09 -7.70 9.28
CA PRO A 96 12.12 -8.34 8.39
C PRO A 96 10.82 -7.53 8.21
N VAL A 97 10.55 -6.59 9.10
CA VAL A 97 9.39 -5.70 9.05
C VAL A 97 9.84 -4.25 8.94
N ILE A 98 9.43 -3.59 7.87
CA ILE A 98 9.66 -2.17 7.64
C ILE A 98 8.33 -1.44 7.81
N ARG A 99 8.23 -0.60 8.85
CA ARG A 99 7.03 0.20 9.10
C ARG A 99 7.11 1.51 8.34
N LEU A 100 6.21 1.70 7.40
CA LEU A 100 6.06 2.97 6.70
C LEU A 100 5.30 3.94 7.61
N ARG A 101 5.89 5.13 7.84
CA ARG A 101 5.23 6.22 8.52
C ARG A 101 4.46 7.09 7.54
N ARG A 102 3.54 7.86 8.05
CA ARG A 102 2.87 8.90 7.26
C ARG A 102 3.88 9.95 6.82
N LEU A 103 3.63 10.54 5.66
CA LEU A 103 4.38 11.70 5.20
C LEU A 103 4.07 12.89 6.11
N SER A 104 5.10 13.66 6.45
CA SER A 104 4.95 14.97 7.09
C SER A 104 4.47 16.00 6.06
N ASP A 105 4.05 17.17 6.54
CA ASP A 105 3.61 18.27 5.67
C ASP A 105 4.74 18.72 4.73
N ASP A 106 5.98 18.76 5.20
CA ASP A 106 7.15 19.08 4.37
C ASP A 106 7.39 18.00 3.30
N GLU A 107 7.17 16.73 3.64
CA GLU A 107 7.30 15.62 2.68
C GLU A 107 6.16 15.62 1.66
N LEU A 108 4.95 15.98 2.06
CA LEU A 108 3.82 16.19 1.13
C LEU A 108 4.09 17.38 0.20
N PHE A 109 4.65 18.47 0.72
CA PHE A 109 5.06 19.61 -0.10
C PHE A 109 6.13 19.20 -1.12
N ALA A 110 7.18 18.51 -0.69
CA ALA A 110 8.22 18.01 -1.59
C ALA A 110 7.66 17.04 -2.65
N LEU A 111 6.67 16.24 -2.28
CA LEU A 111 5.99 15.31 -3.19
C LEU A 111 5.26 16.07 -4.32
N ILE A 112 4.43 17.07 -3.98
CA ILE A 112 3.69 17.84 -5.00
C ILE A 112 4.62 18.71 -5.85
N ALA A 113 5.68 19.28 -5.27
CA ALA A 113 6.72 19.99 -6.02
C ALA A 113 7.41 19.05 -7.04
N ARG A 114 7.70 17.81 -6.64
CA ARG A 114 8.25 16.80 -7.55
C ARG A 114 7.27 16.44 -8.66
N ILE A 115 5.97 16.30 -8.35
CA ILE A 115 4.92 16.03 -9.33
C ILE A 115 4.81 17.17 -10.34
N THR A 116 4.85 18.42 -9.89
CA THR A 116 4.84 19.61 -10.76
C THR A 116 5.98 19.54 -11.78
N ASN A 117 7.19 19.24 -11.32
CA ASN A 117 8.35 19.12 -12.20
C ASN A 117 8.21 17.96 -13.20
N LEU A 118 7.72 16.81 -12.77
CA LEU A 118 7.49 15.66 -13.64
C LEU A 118 6.42 15.94 -14.69
N HIS A 119 5.33 16.60 -14.30
CA HIS A 119 4.26 17.03 -15.21
C HIS A 119 4.78 18.02 -16.24
N ALA A 120 5.57 19.01 -15.79
CA ALA A 120 6.21 19.99 -16.67
C ALA A 120 7.10 19.31 -17.72
N GLN A 121 7.93 18.38 -17.31
CA GLN A 121 8.81 17.62 -18.20
C GLN A 121 8.04 16.73 -19.17
N ASN A 122 7.01 16.04 -18.70
CA ASN A 122 6.25 15.09 -19.52
C ASN A 122 5.46 15.79 -20.63
N TYR A 123 4.89 16.96 -20.34
CA TYR A 123 4.08 17.74 -21.30
C TYR A 123 4.84 18.91 -21.93
N ASN A 124 6.12 19.09 -21.60
CA ASN A 124 6.98 20.16 -22.11
C ASN A 124 6.37 21.55 -21.98
N TRP A 125 5.94 21.92 -20.78
CA TRP A 125 5.34 23.21 -20.46
C TRP A 125 5.91 23.79 -19.16
N THR A 126 5.69 25.10 -18.94
CA THR A 126 6.09 25.77 -17.72
C THR A 126 4.87 25.95 -16.81
N PRO A 127 4.76 25.22 -15.69
CA PRO A 127 3.67 25.38 -14.74
C PRO A 127 3.66 26.80 -14.15
N ARG A 128 2.49 27.42 -14.11
CA ARG A 128 2.26 28.71 -13.45
C ARG A 128 1.75 28.45 -12.03
N VAL A 129 2.55 27.73 -11.25
CA VAL A 129 2.27 27.35 -9.87
C VAL A 129 3.47 27.77 -9.03
N THR A 130 3.23 28.58 -8.01
CA THR A 130 4.25 29.03 -7.09
C THR A 130 4.33 28.11 -5.85
N ASP A 131 5.37 28.28 -5.03
CA ASP A 131 5.48 27.56 -3.77
C ASP A 131 4.35 27.90 -2.80
N GLU A 132 3.89 29.18 -2.83
CA GLU A 132 2.73 29.65 -2.06
C GLU A 132 1.44 28.97 -2.50
N ASP A 133 1.25 28.77 -3.81
CA ASP A 133 0.10 28.04 -4.36
C ASP A 133 0.08 26.58 -3.90
N MET A 134 1.23 25.93 -3.94
CA MET A 134 1.38 24.55 -3.46
C MET A 134 1.09 24.44 -1.95
N ALA A 135 1.58 25.37 -1.14
CA ALA A 135 1.32 25.42 0.28
C ALA A 135 -0.17 25.67 0.58
N ALA A 136 -0.81 26.58 -0.16
CA ALA A 136 -2.23 26.89 -0.04
C ALA A 136 -3.09 25.65 -0.40
N PHE A 137 -2.74 24.92 -1.46
CA PHE A 137 -3.41 23.68 -1.83
C PHE A 137 -3.35 22.64 -0.71
N LEU A 138 -2.16 22.37 -0.17
CA LEU A 138 -2.00 21.42 0.94
C LEU A 138 -2.81 21.82 2.15
N LYS A 139 -2.78 23.10 2.52
CA LYS A 139 -3.58 23.62 3.63
C LYS A 139 -5.07 23.34 3.43
N ILE A 140 -5.62 23.61 2.26
CA ILE A 140 -7.01 23.33 1.93
C ILE A 140 -7.32 21.84 2.02
N CYS A 141 -6.43 20.97 1.53
CA CYS A 141 -6.60 19.52 1.62
C CYS A 141 -6.62 19.04 3.07
N LEU A 142 -5.69 19.51 3.90
CA LEU A 142 -5.57 19.13 5.31
C LEU A 142 -6.74 19.66 6.15
N GLU A 143 -7.20 20.90 5.92
CA GLU A 143 -8.35 21.49 6.60
C GLU A 143 -9.67 20.80 6.26
N ARG A 144 -9.86 20.36 5.01
CA ARG A 144 -11.05 19.62 4.56
C ARG A 144 -11.18 18.24 5.17
N ALA A 145 -10.05 17.57 5.41
CA ALA A 145 -10.05 16.24 6.02
C ALA A 145 -10.65 16.22 7.43
N GLY A 146 -10.62 17.37 8.13
CA GLY A 146 -11.10 17.46 9.53
C GLY A 146 -10.16 16.71 10.49
N ALA A 147 -10.41 16.87 11.80
CA ALA A 147 -9.58 16.26 12.83
C ALA A 147 -9.62 14.71 12.82
N ASP A 148 -10.70 14.12 12.31
CA ASP A 148 -10.97 12.68 12.39
C ASP A 148 -10.76 11.92 11.07
N THR A 149 -10.67 12.62 9.93
CA THR A 149 -10.49 11.98 8.61
C THR A 149 -9.12 12.38 8.03
N LEU A 150 -8.25 11.41 7.91
CA LEU A 150 -6.89 11.63 7.42
C LEU A 150 -6.88 11.49 5.89
N ILE A 151 -6.64 12.60 5.20
CA ILE A 151 -6.41 12.57 3.76
C ILE A 151 -5.18 11.71 3.44
N THR A 152 -5.32 10.86 2.43
CA THR A 152 -4.23 9.99 1.99
C THR A 152 -3.34 10.70 0.96
N PRO A 153 -2.03 10.35 0.87
CA PRO A 153 -1.18 10.87 -0.20
C PRO A 153 -1.74 10.60 -1.61
N ARG A 154 -2.46 9.48 -1.80
CA ARG A 154 -3.13 9.14 -3.07
C ARG A 154 -4.17 10.18 -3.45
N GLU A 155 -4.99 10.64 -2.50
CA GLU A 155 -6.01 11.66 -2.74
C GLU A 155 -5.37 13.01 -3.05
N ILE A 156 -4.35 13.41 -2.29
CA ILE A 156 -3.59 14.63 -2.54
C ILE A 156 -2.99 14.62 -3.96
N ILE A 157 -2.33 13.52 -4.35
CA ILE A 157 -1.74 13.38 -5.69
C ILE A 157 -2.82 13.47 -6.78
N ARG A 158 -3.93 12.75 -6.62
CA ARG A 158 -5.02 12.74 -7.58
C ARG A 158 -5.59 14.15 -7.81
N ASP A 159 -5.86 14.84 -6.72
CA ASP A 159 -6.48 16.15 -6.77
C ASP A 159 -5.50 17.20 -7.30
N TYR A 160 -4.24 17.14 -6.89
CA TYR A 160 -3.20 18.03 -7.41
C TYR A 160 -2.91 17.80 -8.90
N MET A 161 -2.88 16.54 -9.34
CA MET A 161 -2.77 16.21 -10.76
C MET A 161 -3.94 16.78 -11.58
N THR A 162 -5.14 16.78 -11.00
CA THR A 162 -6.31 17.40 -11.65
C THR A 162 -6.12 18.91 -11.81
N VAL A 163 -5.61 19.60 -10.79
CA VAL A 163 -5.28 21.02 -10.87
C VAL A 163 -4.25 21.29 -11.95
N LEU A 164 -3.14 20.55 -11.99
CA LEU A 164 -2.11 20.71 -13.02
C LEU A 164 -2.65 20.47 -14.44
N ASN A 165 -3.48 19.45 -14.62
CA ASN A 165 -4.11 19.16 -15.92
C ASN A 165 -5.02 20.32 -16.39
N ILE A 166 -5.81 20.91 -15.47
CA ILE A 166 -6.67 22.04 -15.78
C ILE A 166 -5.82 23.25 -16.21
N LEU A 167 -4.78 23.58 -15.44
CA LEU A 167 -3.88 24.70 -15.74
C LEU A 167 -3.12 24.52 -17.06
N PHE A 168 -2.74 23.29 -17.37
CA PHE A 168 -2.09 22.96 -18.64
C PHE A 168 -3.02 23.14 -19.83
N GLN A 169 -4.27 22.68 -19.72
CA GLN A 169 -5.25 22.72 -20.80
C GLN A 169 -5.92 24.10 -20.98
N ASN A 170 -5.86 24.97 -19.95
CA ASN A 170 -6.48 26.29 -19.95
C ASN A 170 -5.45 27.38 -19.63
N PRO A 171 -4.71 27.87 -20.64
CA PRO A 171 -3.63 28.82 -20.44
C PRO A 171 -4.02 30.15 -19.77
N GLU A 172 -5.27 30.57 -19.88
CA GLU A 172 -5.79 31.80 -19.27
C GLU A 172 -6.21 31.62 -17.80
N THR A 173 -6.27 30.38 -17.29
CA THR A 173 -6.73 30.09 -15.95
C THR A 173 -5.56 30.16 -14.96
N THR A 174 -5.79 30.78 -13.80
CA THR A 174 -4.81 30.85 -12.72
C THR A 174 -5.04 29.77 -11.66
N PHE A 175 -4.02 29.52 -10.83
CA PHE A 175 -4.14 28.53 -9.74
C PHE A 175 -5.29 28.88 -8.76
N PRO A 176 -5.45 30.13 -8.28
CA PRO A 176 -6.57 30.52 -7.42
C PRO A 176 -7.96 30.31 -8.07
N ASP A 177 -8.08 30.46 -9.40
CA ASP A 177 -9.35 30.23 -10.09
C ASP A 177 -9.78 28.77 -10.01
N VAL A 178 -8.83 27.83 -10.02
CA VAL A 178 -9.10 26.40 -9.94
C VAL A 178 -9.34 25.97 -8.50
N VAL A 179 -8.48 26.36 -7.58
CA VAL A 179 -8.48 25.86 -6.18
C VAL A 179 -9.43 26.68 -5.31
N GLY A 180 -9.55 27.99 -5.55
CA GLY A 180 -10.43 28.89 -4.80
C GLY A 180 -11.92 28.74 -5.12
N SER A 181 -12.28 28.25 -6.31
CA SER A 181 -13.67 28.07 -6.75
C SER A 181 -14.42 26.89 -6.10
N GLY A 182 -13.81 26.16 -5.21
CA GLY A 182 -14.47 25.05 -4.52
C GLY A 182 -14.82 23.83 -5.39
N VAL A 183 -14.35 23.82 -6.65
CA VAL A 183 -14.66 22.78 -7.65
C VAL A 183 -13.95 21.46 -7.36
N VAL A 184 -12.95 21.44 -6.46
CA VAL A 184 -12.36 20.18 -5.99
C VAL A 184 -13.26 19.59 -4.92
N SER A 185 -14.43 19.11 -5.34
CA SER A 185 -15.23 18.20 -4.51
C SER A 185 -14.49 16.88 -4.45
N LEU A 186 -13.76 16.68 -3.38
CA LEU A 186 -13.21 15.37 -3.03
C LEU A 186 -14.40 14.42 -2.88
N LYS A 187 -14.69 13.63 -3.91
CA LYS A 187 -15.51 12.44 -3.70
C LYS A 187 -14.70 11.57 -2.76
N HIS A 188 -15.14 11.46 -1.52
CA HIS A 188 -14.73 10.38 -0.65
C HIS A 188 -14.93 9.10 -1.48
N GLY A 189 -13.85 8.46 -1.85
CA GLY A 189 -13.92 7.09 -2.31
C GLY A 189 -14.43 6.30 -1.11
N ASP A 190 -15.66 5.81 -1.20
CA ASP A 190 -16.14 4.80 -0.29
C ASP A 190 -15.12 3.65 -0.32
N ASN A 191 -14.18 3.71 0.60
CA ASN A 191 -13.38 2.55 0.95
C ASN A 191 -14.32 1.63 1.71
N ASP A 192 -15.06 0.81 0.97
CA ASP A 192 -15.92 -0.28 1.47
C ASP A 192 -15.11 -1.37 2.20
N ASP A 193 -13.85 -1.09 2.50
CA ASP A 193 -12.88 -2.03 3.08
C ASP A 193 -12.93 -2.13 4.61
N ASP A 194 -13.67 -1.27 5.31
CA ASP A 194 -13.71 -1.26 6.79
C ASP A 194 -14.99 -1.83 7.42
N LYS A 195 -15.89 -2.45 6.66
CA LYS A 195 -16.95 -3.22 7.27
C LYS A 195 -16.42 -4.55 7.80
N VAL A 196 -15.91 -4.48 9.02
CA VAL A 196 -15.73 -5.65 9.88
C VAL A 196 -17.12 -6.27 10.09
N ILE A 197 -17.40 -7.36 9.39
CA ILE A 197 -18.58 -8.18 9.66
C ILE A 197 -18.34 -8.84 11.02
N GLY A 198 -19.13 -8.41 11.99
CA GLY A 198 -19.13 -8.98 13.33
C GLY A 198 -19.77 -10.36 13.35
N ASP A 199 -19.34 -11.12 14.37
CA ASP A 199 -19.93 -12.30 14.97
C ASP A 199 -20.10 -13.58 14.17
N ASP A 200 -19.17 -14.49 14.50
CA ASP A 200 -19.25 -15.93 14.26
C ASP A 200 -20.46 -16.53 15.04
N LYS A 201 -21.51 -16.90 14.29
CA LYS A 201 -22.41 -18.00 14.70
C LYS A 201 -22.06 -19.23 13.86
N PRO A 202 -22.00 -20.41 14.46
CA PRO A 202 -21.68 -21.62 13.71
C PRO A 202 -22.91 -22.03 12.88
N GLU A 203 -22.83 -21.93 11.57
CA GLU A 203 -23.79 -22.54 10.65
C GLU A 203 -23.37 -23.97 10.33
N THR A 204 -24.29 -24.86 10.65
CA THR A 204 -24.32 -26.27 10.26
C THR A 204 -24.50 -26.40 8.75
N GLY A 205 -23.66 -27.22 8.17
CA GLY A 205 -23.58 -27.87 6.89
C GLY A 205 -24.57 -27.54 5.77
N GLU A 206 -24.02 -27.01 4.68
CA GLU A 206 -24.44 -27.41 3.32
C GLU A 206 -23.28 -27.15 2.35
N THR A 207 -22.88 -28.22 1.66
CA THR A 207 -21.84 -28.25 0.65
C THR A 207 -22.27 -27.49 -0.59
N LYS A 208 -21.76 -26.27 -0.83
CA LYS A 208 -21.77 -25.62 -2.15
C LYS A 208 -20.38 -25.67 -2.77
N LYS A 209 -20.34 -26.17 -4.01
CA LYS A 209 -19.16 -26.28 -4.87
C LYS A 209 -18.43 -24.94 -5.02
N PRO A 210 -17.09 -24.93 -5.11
CA PRO A 210 -16.32 -23.71 -5.27
C PRO A 210 -16.58 -23.09 -6.65
N SER A 211 -16.86 -21.80 -6.68
CA SER A 211 -16.88 -21.01 -7.92
C SER A 211 -15.43 -20.81 -8.40
N VAL A 212 -15.19 -21.22 -9.61
CA VAL A 212 -13.91 -21.12 -10.31
C VAL A 212 -13.63 -19.65 -10.61
N PHE A 213 -12.62 -19.08 -9.97
CA PHE A 213 -11.98 -17.87 -10.44
C PHE A 213 -10.86 -18.30 -11.40
N GLY A 214 -10.98 -17.89 -12.68
CA GLY A 214 -10.07 -18.04 -13.81
C GLY A 214 -8.86 -18.96 -13.65
N GLY A 215 -9.02 -20.18 -14.00
CA GLY A 215 -8.21 -21.25 -14.52
C GLY A 215 -6.68 -21.10 -14.53
N ILE A 216 -6.01 -21.00 -13.37
CA ILE A 216 -4.63 -21.47 -13.23
C ILE A 216 -4.52 -22.07 -11.83
N SER A 217 -4.49 -23.41 -11.79
CA SER A 217 -4.12 -24.15 -10.58
C SER A 217 -2.60 -24.12 -10.45
N PHE A 218 -2.10 -23.82 -9.24
CA PHE A 218 -0.65 -23.87 -8.96
C PHE A 218 -0.08 -25.28 -8.99
N ASP A 219 -0.94 -26.31 -9.12
CA ASP A 219 -0.54 -27.70 -9.22
C ASP A 219 -0.08 -28.10 -10.64
N ASP A 220 -0.28 -27.22 -11.64
CA ASP A 220 0.10 -27.47 -13.05
C ASP A 220 1.49 -26.90 -13.41
N ILE A 221 2.24 -26.40 -12.44
CA ILE A 221 3.62 -25.92 -12.65
C ILE A 221 4.59 -26.96 -12.10
N GLU A 222 4.96 -27.93 -12.96
CA GLU A 222 6.14 -28.75 -12.71
C GLU A 222 7.40 -27.89 -12.79
N LEU A 223 8.21 -27.94 -11.72
CA LEU A 223 9.52 -27.29 -11.61
C LEU A 223 10.62 -28.22 -12.12
#